data_e17a2979b5e2371de251613196befeff
#
_entry.id   e17a2979b5e2371de251613196befeff
#
_cell.length_a   1.000
_cell.length_b   1.000
_cell.length_c   1.000
_cell.angle_alpha   90.00
_cell.angle_beta   90.00
_cell.angle_gamma   90.00
#
_symmetry.space_group_name_H-M   'P 1'
#
loop_
_entity.id
_entity.type
_entity.pdbx_description
1 polymer ?
#
loop_
_entity_poly.entity_id
_entity_poly.type
_entity_poly.pdbx_seq_one_letter_code
_entity_poly.pdbx_strand_id
1 'polypeptide(L)'
;MIIEIGYVGHFLLLLGLMNCIILLSPKVLTNLNISQEILFSASKLHFPIILISFLCLISTFVGEDYSLDYVSKNSNSSLPLIYKISAAWAGHEGSMLLWCVVSSFWMFLASVYSRNLQKRLRVNFLAIMGILNLGFLLFVVATSNPFDRNMTIPLDGNDLNPLLQDFGLIVHPPMLYMGYVGLSVVFSFAVACCFEDDFKKEWAQWIRPWVLASWAFLTLGIALGSWWAYYELGWGGWWFWDPVESASFMPWLMATALLHSVIATSEKGIFKSWTILLSIFTFSLSLLGTFLVRSGILISVHSFANDPSRGCLLYTSPSPRDRYISRMPSSA
;
A
#
# COMPACT_ATOMS: atom_id res chain seq x y z
N MET A 1 -22.19 20.69 2.92
CA MET A 1 -20.78 20.90 2.52
C MET A 1 -19.86 19.73 2.93
N ILE A 2 -19.82 19.31 4.21
CA ILE A 2 -18.94 18.19 4.66
C ILE A 2 -19.35 16.85 4.02
N ILE A 3 -20.65 16.55 3.97
CA ILE A 3 -21.17 15.34 3.32
C ILE A 3 -20.78 15.27 1.83
N GLU A 4 -20.67 16.39 1.16
CA GLU A 4 -20.26 16.48 -0.24
C GLU A 4 -18.78 16.12 -0.45
N ILE A 5 -17.91 16.39 0.53
CA ILE A 5 -16.48 16.07 0.47
C ILE A 5 -16.25 14.56 0.35
N GLY A 6 -17.02 13.73 1.08
CA GLY A 6 -16.97 12.28 0.95
C GLY A 6 -17.31 11.78 -0.46
N TYR A 7 -18.29 12.37 -1.13
CA TYR A 7 -18.61 12.04 -2.54
C TYR A 7 -17.50 12.46 -3.49
N VAL A 8 -16.88 13.62 -3.27
CA VAL A 8 -15.72 14.06 -4.05
C VAL A 8 -14.55 13.07 -3.88
N GLY A 9 -14.26 12.63 -2.65
CA GLY A 9 -13.24 11.64 -2.37
C GLY A 9 -13.48 10.32 -3.11
N HIS A 10 -14.71 9.80 -3.05
CA HIS A 10 -15.10 8.58 -3.77
C HIS A 10 -15.01 8.75 -5.29
N PHE A 11 -15.49 9.87 -5.84
CA PHE A 11 -15.38 10.17 -7.26
C PHE A 11 -13.92 10.19 -7.73
N LEU A 12 -13.02 10.76 -6.92
CA LEU A 12 -11.58 10.78 -7.23
C LEU A 12 -10.96 9.38 -7.21
N LEU A 13 -11.43 8.46 -6.35
CA LEU A 13 -11.00 7.04 -6.42
C LEU A 13 -11.39 6.42 -7.76
N LEU A 14 -12.62 6.61 -8.21
CA LEU A 14 -13.10 6.11 -9.50
C LEU A 14 -12.34 6.75 -10.67
N LEU A 15 -12.04 8.05 -10.58
CA LEU A 15 -11.20 8.74 -11.56
C LEU A 15 -9.77 8.17 -11.58
N GLY A 16 -9.22 7.82 -10.41
CA GLY A 16 -7.94 7.11 -10.27
C GLY A 16 -7.95 5.75 -10.98
N LEU A 17 -9.02 4.96 -10.81
CA LEU A 17 -9.20 3.70 -11.54
C LEU A 17 -9.21 3.91 -13.06
N MET A 18 -9.99 4.88 -13.54
CA MET A 18 -10.03 5.21 -14.97
C MET A 18 -8.64 5.64 -15.48
N ASN A 19 -7.91 6.42 -14.70
CA ASN A 19 -6.54 6.81 -15.05
C ASN A 19 -5.59 5.61 -15.11
N CYS A 20 -5.74 4.61 -14.22
CA CYS A 20 -4.96 3.37 -14.29
C CYS A 20 -5.25 2.56 -15.57
N ILE A 21 -6.47 2.57 -16.08
CA ILE A 21 -6.81 1.91 -17.35
C ILE A 21 -5.99 2.50 -18.51
N ILE A 22 -5.75 3.81 -18.52
CA ILE A 22 -4.87 4.47 -19.50
C ILE A 22 -3.42 3.94 -19.38
N LEU A 23 -2.99 3.57 -18.19
CA LEU A 23 -1.64 3.03 -17.93
C LEU A 23 -1.52 1.53 -18.25
N LEU A 24 -2.63 0.80 -18.44
CA LEU A 24 -2.69 -0.66 -18.40
C LEU A 24 -1.96 -1.35 -19.57
N SER A 25 -1.95 -0.77 -20.75
CA SER A 25 -1.38 -1.46 -21.90
C SER A 25 -0.84 -0.52 -22.96
N PRO A 26 0.47 -0.54 -23.20
CA PRO A 26 1.05 0.10 -24.38
C PRO A 26 0.47 -0.42 -25.67
N LYS A 27 0.05 -1.71 -25.74
CA LYS A 27 -0.59 -2.31 -26.92
C LYS A 27 -2.02 -1.80 -27.14
N VAL A 28 -2.79 -1.66 -26.06
CA VAL A 28 -4.13 -1.04 -26.14
C VAL A 28 -4.00 0.42 -26.53
N LEU A 29 -3.04 1.13 -25.97
CA LEU A 29 -2.74 2.54 -26.27
C LEU A 29 -2.30 2.73 -27.74
N THR A 30 -1.48 1.82 -28.27
CA THR A 30 -1.08 1.86 -29.71
C THR A 30 -2.26 1.59 -30.64
N ASN A 31 -3.16 0.69 -30.29
CA ASN A 31 -4.38 0.41 -31.07
C ASN A 31 -5.36 1.60 -31.05
N LEU A 32 -5.34 2.43 -30.00
CA LEU A 32 -6.16 3.63 -29.89
C LEU A 32 -5.47 4.90 -30.43
N ASN A 33 -4.29 4.78 -31.06
CA ASN A 33 -3.46 5.91 -31.49
C ASN A 33 -3.15 6.93 -30.38
N ILE A 34 -3.19 6.49 -29.14
CA ILE A 34 -2.86 7.34 -27.98
C ILE A 34 -1.33 7.50 -27.91
N SER A 35 -0.87 8.74 -27.87
CA SER A 35 0.56 9.02 -27.79
C SER A 35 1.14 8.58 -26.45
N GLN A 36 2.41 8.16 -26.45
CA GLN A 36 3.13 7.78 -25.21
C GLN A 36 3.25 8.95 -24.22
N GLU A 37 3.13 10.18 -24.69
CA GLU A 37 3.08 11.38 -23.83
C GLU A 37 1.86 11.39 -22.92
N ILE A 38 0.73 10.84 -23.37
CA ILE A 38 -0.46 10.67 -22.54
C ILE A 38 -0.18 9.70 -21.39
N LEU A 39 0.50 8.56 -21.68
CA LEU A 39 0.91 7.62 -20.64
C LEU A 39 1.83 8.27 -19.59
N PHE A 40 2.82 9.07 -20.04
CA PHE A 40 3.71 9.77 -19.12
C PHE A 40 2.99 10.88 -18.32
N SER A 41 2.01 11.52 -18.92
CA SER A 41 1.18 12.52 -18.23
C SER A 41 0.23 11.85 -17.23
N ALA A 42 -0.43 10.76 -17.63
CA ALA A 42 -1.31 9.97 -16.77
C ALA A 42 -0.56 9.41 -15.54
N SER A 43 0.69 8.92 -15.71
CA SER A 43 1.49 8.42 -14.59
C SER A 43 1.84 9.50 -13.55
N LYS A 44 1.94 10.76 -13.97
CA LYS A 44 2.16 11.88 -13.04
C LYS A 44 0.86 12.37 -12.42
N LEU A 45 -0.22 12.40 -13.20
CA LEU A 45 -1.52 12.87 -12.75
C LEU A 45 -2.15 11.93 -11.72
N HIS A 46 -1.76 10.66 -11.71
CA HIS A 46 -2.31 9.66 -10.79
C HIS A 46 -2.10 10.06 -9.32
N PHE A 47 -0.92 10.51 -8.95
CA PHE A 47 -0.62 10.90 -7.58
C PHE A 47 -1.52 12.03 -7.04
N PRO A 48 -1.64 13.20 -7.68
CA PRO A 48 -2.52 14.24 -7.16
C PRO A 48 -4.00 13.82 -7.07
N ILE A 49 -4.49 12.96 -7.97
CA ILE A 49 -5.86 12.44 -7.90
C ILE A 49 -6.05 11.64 -6.60
N ILE A 50 -5.18 10.67 -6.33
CA ILE A 50 -5.30 9.80 -5.14
C ILE A 50 -4.98 10.58 -3.86
N LEU A 51 -4.01 11.49 -3.88
CA LEU A 51 -3.71 12.36 -2.75
C LEU A 51 -4.91 13.22 -2.35
N ILE A 52 -5.58 13.86 -3.32
CA ILE A 52 -6.76 14.68 -3.03
C ILE A 52 -7.89 13.82 -2.48
N SER A 53 -8.11 12.61 -3.01
CA SER A 53 -9.06 11.67 -2.44
C SER A 53 -8.77 11.37 -0.95
N PHE A 54 -7.50 11.12 -0.61
CA PHE A 54 -7.08 10.89 0.77
C PHE A 54 -7.25 12.14 1.66
N LEU A 55 -6.95 13.33 1.14
CA LEU A 55 -7.20 14.58 1.85
C LEU A 55 -8.69 14.83 2.09
N CYS A 56 -9.57 14.42 1.15
CA CYS A 56 -11.01 14.40 1.38
C CYS A 56 -11.38 13.49 2.55
N LEU A 57 -10.80 12.28 2.65
CA LEU A 57 -11.03 11.40 3.78
C LEU A 57 -10.57 12.04 5.10
N ILE A 58 -9.38 12.61 5.17
CA ILE A 58 -8.93 13.34 6.36
C ILE A 58 -9.91 14.46 6.72
N SER A 59 -10.39 15.21 5.72
CA SER A 59 -11.35 16.28 5.95
C SER A 59 -12.69 15.80 6.52
N THR A 60 -13.15 14.59 6.17
CA THR A 60 -14.36 14.00 6.76
C THR A 60 -14.15 13.57 8.21
N PHE A 61 -12.96 13.10 8.60
CA PHE A 61 -12.60 12.84 9.99
C PHE A 61 -12.56 14.12 10.83
N VAL A 62 -11.90 15.17 10.33
CA VAL A 62 -11.81 16.47 11.01
C VAL A 62 -13.18 17.14 11.11
N GLY A 63 -14.01 16.98 10.08
CA GLY A 63 -15.36 17.53 10.02
C GLY A 63 -16.44 16.66 10.68
N GLU A 64 -16.08 15.53 11.28
CA GLU A 64 -17.00 14.64 12.02
C GLU A 64 -18.18 14.14 11.16
N ASP A 65 -17.88 13.76 9.90
CA ASP A 65 -18.92 13.23 8.99
C ASP A 65 -19.26 11.76 9.32
N TYR A 66 -20.05 11.56 10.36
CA TYR A 66 -20.51 10.23 10.78
C TYR A 66 -21.52 9.58 9.81
N SER A 67 -21.83 10.22 8.70
CA SER A 67 -22.53 9.57 7.61
C SER A 67 -21.67 8.52 6.90
N LEU A 68 -20.32 8.61 7.04
CA LEU A 68 -19.40 7.61 6.57
C LEU A 68 -19.18 6.53 7.65
N ASP A 69 -19.34 5.27 7.27
CA ASP A 69 -19.19 4.11 8.16
C ASP A 69 -17.79 4.06 8.79
N TYR A 70 -16.76 4.34 8.00
CA TYR A 70 -15.38 4.34 8.45
C TYR A 70 -15.10 5.44 9.49
N VAL A 71 -15.62 6.65 9.28
CA VAL A 71 -15.45 7.77 10.24
C VAL A 71 -16.16 7.47 11.55
N SER A 72 -17.41 7.01 11.49
CA SER A 72 -18.22 6.72 12.67
C SER A 72 -17.68 5.56 13.52
N LYS A 73 -16.90 4.64 12.93
CA LYS A 73 -16.27 3.52 13.64
C LYS A 73 -14.94 3.86 14.31
N ASN A 74 -14.25 4.92 13.87
CA ASN A 74 -12.87 5.19 14.25
C ASN A 74 -12.64 6.61 14.81
N SER A 75 -13.69 7.41 15.01
CA SER A 75 -13.56 8.78 15.53
C SER A 75 -14.85 9.23 16.19
N ASN A 76 -14.74 10.07 17.22
CA ASN A 76 -15.85 10.73 17.89
C ASN A 76 -15.58 12.23 18.10
N SER A 77 -16.58 12.96 18.62
CA SER A 77 -16.49 14.40 18.84
C SER A 77 -15.42 14.81 19.85
N SER A 78 -15.13 13.97 20.85
CA SER A 78 -14.17 14.26 21.94
C SER A 78 -12.72 13.93 21.56
N LEU A 79 -12.47 13.22 20.44
CA LEU A 79 -11.13 12.81 20.03
C LEU A 79 -10.27 14.04 19.65
N PRO A 80 -9.03 14.17 20.19
CA PRO A 80 -8.13 15.26 19.82
C PRO A 80 -7.84 15.32 18.32
N LEU A 81 -7.71 16.54 17.77
CA LEU A 81 -7.56 16.78 16.33
C LEU A 81 -6.45 15.95 15.68
N ILE A 82 -5.30 15.80 16.36
CA ILE A 82 -4.17 15.04 15.81
C ILE A 82 -4.54 13.57 15.62
N TYR A 83 -5.34 13.00 16.53
CA TYR A 83 -5.83 11.63 16.42
C TYR A 83 -7.01 11.50 15.45
N LYS A 84 -7.85 12.53 15.27
CA LYS A 84 -8.82 12.56 14.17
C LYS A 84 -8.11 12.45 12.80
N ILE A 85 -7.01 13.19 12.62
CA ILE A 85 -6.22 13.12 11.39
C ILE A 85 -5.60 11.73 11.22
N SER A 86 -4.95 11.18 12.25
CA SER A 86 -4.28 9.88 12.16
C SER A 86 -5.26 8.71 12.11
N ALA A 87 -6.47 8.85 12.64
CA ALA A 87 -7.54 7.86 12.50
C ALA A 87 -7.90 7.57 11.02
N ALA A 88 -7.62 8.52 10.12
CA ALA A 88 -7.80 8.31 8.69
C ALA A 88 -6.99 7.12 8.14
N TRP A 89 -5.94 6.66 8.82
CA TRP A 89 -5.17 5.45 8.47
C TRP A 89 -5.09 4.39 9.58
N ALA A 90 -5.81 4.58 10.68
CA ALA A 90 -5.81 3.64 11.79
C ALA A 90 -6.52 2.32 11.47
N GLY A 91 -7.56 2.35 10.65
CA GLY A 91 -8.33 1.18 10.25
C GLY A 91 -7.92 0.62 8.89
N HIS A 92 -8.56 -0.48 8.51
CA HIS A 92 -8.23 -1.21 7.28
C HIS A 92 -8.47 -0.37 6.02
N GLU A 93 -9.63 0.28 5.90
CA GLU A 93 -10.07 1.00 4.71
C GLU A 93 -9.12 2.17 4.40
N GLY A 94 -8.89 3.02 5.39
CA GLY A 94 -8.05 4.20 5.22
C GLY A 94 -6.56 3.87 5.09
N SER A 95 -6.08 2.82 5.77
CA SER A 95 -4.70 2.35 5.61
C SER A 95 -4.43 1.80 4.21
N MET A 96 -5.44 1.18 3.57
CA MET A 96 -5.33 0.76 2.16
C MET A 96 -5.34 1.95 1.21
N LEU A 97 -6.13 2.98 1.50
CA LEU A 97 -6.08 4.22 0.71
C LEU A 97 -4.73 4.92 0.87
N LEU A 98 -4.14 4.96 2.09
CA LEU A 98 -2.78 5.45 2.29
C LEU A 98 -1.75 4.65 1.49
N TRP A 99 -1.90 3.32 1.40
CA TRP A 99 -1.08 2.48 0.52
C TRP A 99 -1.16 2.94 -0.94
N CYS A 100 -2.37 3.23 -1.45
CA CYS A 100 -2.56 3.75 -2.80
C CYS A 100 -1.92 5.13 -2.99
N VAL A 101 -2.00 6.02 -1.99
CA VAL A 101 -1.31 7.32 -2.01
C VAL A 101 0.20 7.13 -2.15
N VAL A 102 0.78 6.29 -1.30
CA VAL A 102 2.23 6.03 -1.33
C VAL A 102 2.65 5.37 -2.65
N SER A 103 1.86 4.41 -3.16
CA SER A 103 2.14 3.77 -4.46
C SER A 103 2.09 4.76 -5.63
N SER A 104 1.09 5.63 -5.63
CA SER A 104 0.97 6.69 -6.64
C SER A 104 2.10 7.73 -6.54
N PHE A 105 2.55 8.05 -5.33
CA PHE A 105 3.71 8.93 -5.09
C PHE A 105 5.00 8.32 -5.65
N TRP A 106 5.28 7.06 -5.38
CA TRP A 106 6.44 6.36 -5.94
C TRP A 106 6.38 6.29 -7.46
N MET A 107 5.19 6.06 -8.04
CA MET A 107 5.00 6.09 -9.50
C MET A 107 5.23 7.49 -10.08
N PHE A 108 4.79 8.54 -9.40
CA PHE A 108 5.07 9.93 -9.79
C PHE A 108 6.57 10.19 -9.84
N LEU A 109 7.30 9.87 -8.76
CA LEU A 109 8.76 10.03 -8.72
C LEU A 109 9.44 9.21 -9.83
N ALA A 110 9.04 7.95 -9.98
CA ALA A 110 9.56 7.06 -11.03
C ALA A 110 9.32 7.65 -12.43
N SER A 111 8.15 8.21 -12.70
CA SER A 111 7.84 8.88 -13.97
C SER A 111 8.73 10.09 -14.24
N VAL A 112 9.03 10.88 -13.19
CA VAL A 112 9.91 12.06 -13.31
C VAL A 112 11.36 11.66 -13.55
N TYR A 113 11.89 10.72 -12.76
CA TYR A 113 13.31 10.34 -12.80
C TYR A 113 13.66 9.31 -13.88
N SER A 114 12.68 8.68 -14.54
CA SER A 114 12.91 7.71 -15.62
C SER A 114 13.10 8.34 -17.02
N ARG A 115 13.21 9.65 -17.13
CA ARG A 115 13.32 10.36 -18.44
C ARG A 115 14.53 9.92 -19.27
N ASN A 116 15.61 9.52 -18.61
CA ASN A 116 16.86 9.10 -19.25
C ASN A 116 16.87 7.60 -19.64
N LEU A 117 15.85 6.84 -19.28
CA LEU A 117 15.72 5.44 -19.68
C LEU A 117 15.32 5.32 -21.15
N GLN A 118 15.67 4.18 -21.76
CA GLN A 118 15.18 3.84 -23.09
C GLN A 118 13.66 3.87 -23.11
N LYS A 119 13.09 4.44 -24.17
CA LYS A 119 11.64 4.70 -24.28
C LYS A 119 10.79 3.45 -24.06
N ARG A 120 11.16 2.31 -24.65
CA ARG A 120 10.47 1.02 -24.51
C ARG A 120 10.48 0.54 -23.04
N LEU A 121 11.65 0.52 -22.44
CA LEU A 121 11.81 0.13 -21.02
C LEU A 121 10.98 1.02 -20.10
N ARG A 122 11.02 2.34 -20.31
CA ARG A 122 10.24 3.30 -19.54
C ARG A 122 8.74 3.07 -19.65
N VAL A 123 8.23 2.81 -20.85
CA VAL A 123 6.81 2.53 -21.09
C VAL A 123 6.40 1.25 -20.35
N ASN A 124 7.15 0.14 -20.53
CA ASN A 124 6.86 -1.12 -19.85
C ASN A 124 6.90 -0.96 -18.33
N PHE A 125 7.91 -0.28 -17.80
CA PHE A 125 8.07 -0.02 -16.38
C PHE A 125 6.88 0.73 -15.78
N LEU A 126 6.47 1.86 -16.38
CA LEU A 126 5.34 2.65 -15.89
C LEU A 126 3.99 1.94 -16.08
N ALA A 127 3.85 1.12 -17.13
CA ALA A 127 2.66 0.29 -17.33
C ALA A 127 2.52 -0.77 -16.23
N ILE A 128 3.62 -1.42 -15.81
CA ILE A 128 3.61 -2.40 -14.71
C ILE A 128 3.25 -1.71 -13.40
N MET A 129 3.81 -0.52 -13.12
CA MET A 129 3.38 0.28 -11.95
C MET A 129 1.90 0.65 -12.02
N GLY A 130 1.38 0.97 -13.21
CA GLY A 130 -0.04 1.22 -13.43
C GLY A 130 -0.91 0.00 -13.11
N ILE A 131 -0.48 -1.20 -13.50
CA ILE A 131 -1.16 -2.47 -13.18
C ILE A 131 -1.24 -2.69 -11.67
N LEU A 132 -0.13 -2.45 -10.95
CA LEU A 132 -0.10 -2.58 -9.49
C LEU A 132 -1.06 -1.58 -8.82
N ASN A 133 -1.02 -0.32 -9.23
CA ASN A 133 -1.94 0.70 -8.71
C ASN A 133 -3.41 0.37 -9.01
N LEU A 134 -3.71 -0.14 -10.22
CA LEU A 134 -5.05 -0.60 -10.56
C LEU A 134 -5.53 -1.72 -9.63
N GLY A 135 -4.68 -2.73 -9.40
CA GLY A 135 -5.01 -3.86 -8.51
C GLY A 135 -5.35 -3.40 -7.09
N PHE A 136 -4.55 -2.51 -6.52
CA PHE A 136 -4.81 -1.97 -5.18
C PHE A 136 -6.06 -1.07 -5.14
N LEU A 137 -6.27 -0.22 -6.14
CA LEU A 137 -7.48 0.62 -6.20
C LEU A 137 -8.74 -0.20 -6.39
N LEU A 138 -8.71 -1.26 -7.22
CA LEU A 138 -9.83 -2.20 -7.35
C LEU A 138 -10.13 -2.87 -6.01
N PHE A 139 -9.09 -3.29 -5.26
CA PHE A 139 -9.26 -3.84 -3.94
C PHE A 139 -9.92 -2.84 -2.98
N VAL A 140 -9.44 -1.57 -2.96
CA VAL A 140 -10.03 -0.52 -2.12
C VAL A 140 -11.49 -0.31 -2.47
N VAL A 141 -11.83 -0.12 -3.74
CA VAL A 141 -13.22 0.18 -4.15
C VAL A 141 -14.15 -1.01 -3.94
N ALA A 142 -13.66 -2.25 -4.14
CA ALA A 142 -14.52 -3.44 -4.07
C ALA A 142 -14.73 -3.98 -2.65
N THR A 143 -13.74 -3.83 -1.75
CA THR A 143 -13.77 -4.51 -0.44
C THR A 143 -13.46 -3.61 0.76
N SER A 144 -12.94 -2.42 0.54
CA SER A 144 -12.37 -1.59 1.61
C SER A 144 -12.54 -0.11 1.33
N ASN A 145 -13.73 0.27 0.83
CA ASN A 145 -14.01 1.64 0.44
C ASN A 145 -14.23 2.54 1.67
N PRO A 146 -13.32 3.49 1.95
CA PRO A 146 -13.45 4.35 3.13
C PRO A 146 -14.58 5.39 3.04
N PHE A 147 -15.24 5.49 1.87
CA PHE A 147 -16.34 6.42 1.63
C PHE A 147 -17.72 5.75 1.66
N ASP A 148 -17.79 4.48 2.10
CA ASP A 148 -19.07 3.79 2.28
C ASP A 148 -19.89 4.44 3.37
N ARG A 149 -21.23 4.46 3.19
CA ARG A 149 -22.13 5.23 4.02
C ARG A 149 -22.96 4.38 4.95
N ASN A 150 -23.19 4.91 6.14
CA ASN A 150 -24.14 4.36 7.10
C ASN A 150 -25.58 4.47 6.57
N MET A 151 -26.38 3.43 6.77
CA MET A 151 -27.82 3.48 6.52
C MET A 151 -28.52 4.42 7.52
N THR A 152 -28.04 4.44 8.77
CA THR A 152 -28.49 5.32 9.85
C THR A 152 -27.29 6.09 10.37
N ILE A 153 -27.39 7.43 10.35
CA ILE A 153 -26.30 8.29 10.82
C ILE A 153 -26.36 8.35 12.34
N PRO A 154 -25.31 7.90 13.07
CA PRO A 154 -25.27 8.02 14.51
C PRO A 154 -25.07 9.48 14.93
N LEU A 155 -25.52 9.82 16.17
CA LEU A 155 -25.36 11.17 16.73
C LEU A 155 -23.88 11.51 17.01
N ASP A 156 -23.08 10.50 17.38
CA ASP A 156 -21.63 10.58 17.58
C ASP A 156 -21.00 9.28 17.10
N GLY A 157 -19.67 9.29 16.88
CA GLY A 157 -18.95 8.10 16.47
C GLY A 157 -18.36 7.31 17.65
N ASN A 158 -17.74 6.17 17.33
CA ASN A 158 -17.05 5.34 18.31
C ASN A 158 -15.64 5.90 18.60
N ASP A 159 -15.13 5.60 19.78
CA ASP A 159 -13.78 6.02 20.13
C ASP A 159 -12.74 5.25 19.31
N LEU A 160 -11.63 5.94 19.01
CA LEU A 160 -10.44 5.28 18.46
C LEU A 160 -9.87 4.35 19.54
N ASN A 161 -9.43 3.14 19.14
CA ASN A 161 -8.77 2.22 20.09
C ASN A 161 -7.70 2.97 20.90
N PRO A 162 -7.74 2.92 22.26
CA PRO A 162 -6.80 3.63 23.11
C PRO A 162 -5.32 3.36 22.78
N LEU A 163 -4.96 2.13 22.40
CA LEU A 163 -3.60 1.78 21.97
C LEU A 163 -3.15 2.54 20.69
N LEU A 164 -4.09 3.05 19.92
CA LEU A 164 -3.83 3.84 18.71
C LEU A 164 -3.80 5.35 18.99
N GLN A 165 -4.19 5.80 20.17
CA GLN A 165 -4.11 7.21 20.57
C GLN A 165 -2.69 7.56 21.04
N ASP A 166 -1.70 7.30 20.19
CA ASP A 166 -0.28 7.44 20.47
C ASP A 166 0.47 8.06 19.27
N PHE A 167 1.61 8.66 19.54
CA PHE A 167 2.51 9.19 18.50
C PHE A 167 2.97 8.11 17.52
N GLY A 168 3.09 6.86 17.99
CA GLY A 168 3.42 5.71 17.14
C GLY A 168 2.47 5.54 15.97
N LEU A 169 1.14 5.71 16.17
CA LEU A 169 0.16 5.66 15.09
C LEU A 169 0.38 6.76 14.04
N ILE A 170 0.83 7.93 14.45
CA ILE A 170 1.03 9.05 13.53
C ILE A 170 2.17 8.78 12.56
N VAL A 171 3.27 8.21 13.04
CA VAL A 171 4.54 8.17 12.30
C VAL A 171 4.89 6.79 11.76
N HIS A 172 4.69 5.71 12.57
CA HIS A 172 5.13 4.37 12.20
C HIS A 172 4.46 3.83 10.90
N PRO A 173 3.12 3.85 10.73
CA PRO A 173 2.50 3.27 9.53
C PRO A 173 2.90 3.99 8.24
N PRO A 174 2.93 5.34 8.16
CA PRO A 174 3.41 6.02 6.97
C PRO A 174 4.85 5.67 6.60
N MET A 175 5.77 5.60 7.59
CA MET A 175 7.17 5.23 7.35
C MET A 175 7.30 3.80 6.84
N LEU A 176 6.56 2.86 7.47
CA LEU A 176 6.54 1.47 7.05
C LEU A 176 6.04 1.33 5.60
N TYR A 177 4.95 2.02 5.24
CA TYR A 177 4.40 1.98 3.89
C TYR A 177 5.33 2.59 2.85
N MET A 178 6.02 3.68 3.18
CA MET A 178 7.06 4.23 2.29
C MET A 178 8.10 3.16 1.93
N GLY A 179 8.50 2.32 2.87
CA GLY A 179 9.43 1.22 2.62
C GLY A 179 8.80 0.08 1.80
N TYR A 180 7.70 -0.49 2.28
CA TYR A 180 7.00 -1.60 1.63
C TYR A 180 6.64 -1.33 0.18
N VAL A 181 5.95 -0.20 -0.03
CA VAL A 181 5.41 0.17 -1.33
C VAL A 181 6.51 0.67 -2.25
N GLY A 182 7.58 1.27 -1.71
CA GLY A 182 8.73 1.70 -2.49
C GLY A 182 9.42 0.55 -3.26
N LEU A 183 9.37 -0.65 -2.71
CA LEU A 183 9.88 -1.86 -3.39
C LEU A 183 9.11 -2.19 -4.67
N SER A 184 7.91 -1.68 -4.88
CA SER A 184 7.16 -1.82 -6.14
C SER A 184 7.86 -1.18 -7.34
N VAL A 185 8.61 -0.09 -7.11
CA VAL A 185 9.42 0.56 -8.16
C VAL A 185 10.48 -0.41 -8.68
N VAL A 186 11.20 -1.04 -7.76
CA VAL A 186 12.28 -1.97 -8.09
C VAL A 186 11.75 -3.24 -8.75
N PHE A 187 10.65 -3.77 -8.24
CA PHE A 187 9.91 -4.89 -8.84
C PHE A 187 9.48 -4.57 -10.28
N SER A 188 8.77 -3.46 -10.47
CA SER A 188 8.25 -3.08 -11.78
C SER A 188 9.36 -2.85 -12.80
N PHE A 189 10.48 -2.30 -12.36
CA PHE A 189 11.65 -2.12 -13.18
C PHE A 189 12.29 -3.48 -13.56
N ALA A 190 12.45 -4.39 -12.59
CA ALA A 190 13.00 -5.72 -12.85
C ALA A 190 12.14 -6.52 -13.84
N VAL A 191 10.80 -6.48 -13.66
CA VAL A 191 9.87 -7.12 -14.60
C VAL A 191 9.96 -6.47 -15.99
N ALA A 192 10.07 -5.15 -16.08
CA ALA A 192 10.25 -4.46 -17.36
C ALA A 192 11.56 -4.87 -18.05
N CYS A 193 12.64 -5.07 -17.28
CA CYS A 193 13.92 -5.56 -17.82
C CYS A 193 13.82 -6.98 -18.36
N CYS A 194 12.92 -7.83 -17.86
CA CYS A 194 12.72 -9.18 -18.42
C CYS A 194 12.13 -9.17 -19.84
N PHE A 195 11.57 -8.05 -20.30
CA PHE A 195 11.12 -7.87 -21.70
C PHE A 195 12.19 -7.28 -22.62
N GLU A 196 13.37 -7.01 -22.10
CA GLU A 196 14.52 -6.51 -22.86
C GLU A 196 15.55 -7.63 -23.03
N ASP A 197 16.30 -7.58 -24.14
CA ASP A 197 17.22 -8.66 -24.51
C ASP A 197 18.51 -8.71 -23.63
N ASP A 198 18.86 -7.60 -22.97
CA ASP A 198 20.05 -7.52 -22.12
C ASP A 198 19.84 -6.60 -20.90
N PHE A 199 20.22 -7.09 -19.73
CA PHE A 199 20.25 -6.30 -18.49
C PHE A 199 21.60 -5.56 -18.38
N LYS A 200 21.57 -4.26 -18.60
CA LYS A 200 22.75 -3.40 -18.61
C LYS A 200 23.16 -2.98 -17.19
N LYS A 201 24.46 -2.78 -16.98
CA LYS A 201 25.04 -2.29 -15.73
C LYS A 201 24.43 -0.95 -15.29
N GLU A 202 24.15 -0.06 -16.24
CA GLU A 202 23.56 1.27 -16.01
C GLU A 202 22.16 1.18 -15.40
N TRP A 203 21.43 0.11 -15.68
CA TRP A 203 20.12 -0.13 -15.07
C TRP A 203 20.22 -0.42 -13.58
N ALA A 204 21.26 -1.16 -13.14
CA ALA A 204 21.53 -1.37 -11.73
C ALA A 204 21.89 -0.06 -11.02
N GLN A 205 22.63 0.82 -11.69
CA GLN A 205 22.92 2.17 -11.17
C GLN A 205 21.63 2.99 -10.98
N TRP A 206 20.69 2.88 -11.91
CA TRP A 206 19.43 3.59 -11.84
C TRP A 206 18.53 3.09 -10.71
N ILE A 207 18.44 1.78 -10.45
CA ILE A 207 17.57 1.23 -9.39
C ILE A 207 18.18 1.35 -7.99
N ARG A 208 19.49 1.52 -7.85
CA ARG A 208 20.20 1.57 -6.55
C ARG A 208 19.60 2.59 -5.56
N PRO A 209 19.35 3.86 -5.92
CA PRO A 209 18.74 4.82 -5.00
C PRO A 209 17.32 4.44 -4.56
N TRP A 210 16.55 3.78 -5.41
CA TRP A 210 15.20 3.31 -5.08
C TRP A 210 15.22 2.18 -4.05
N VAL A 211 16.12 1.22 -4.21
CA VAL A 211 16.34 0.15 -3.23
C VAL A 211 16.78 0.73 -1.89
N LEU A 212 17.75 1.64 -1.91
CA LEU A 212 18.27 2.27 -0.70
C LEU A 212 17.20 3.06 0.04
N ALA A 213 16.42 3.88 -0.66
CA ALA A 213 15.36 4.68 -0.07
C ALA A 213 14.27 3.78 0.55
N SER A 214 13.80 2.77 -0.19
CA SER A 214 12.80 1.81 0.31
C SER A 214 13.31 1.04 1.53
N TRP A 215 14.56 0.57 1.50
CA TRP A 215 15.19 -0.12 2.61
C TRP A 215 15.32 0.78 3.84
N ALA A 216 15.72 2.05 3.67
CA ALA A 216 15.86 3.00 4.75
C ALA A 216 14.51 3.32 5.42
N PHE A 217 13.45 3.57 4.62
CA PHE A 217 12.11 3.79 5.16
C PHE A 217 11.58 2.56 5.88
N LEU A 218 11.81 1.36 5.34
CA LEU A 218 11.40 0.11 5.99
C LEU A 218 12.15 -0.12 7.30
N THR A 219 13.45 0.18 7.34
CA THR A 219 14.26 0.12 8.56
C THR A 219 13.73 1.08 9.62
N LEU A 220 13.46 2.34 9.26
CA LEU A 220 12.89 3.33 10.17
C LEU A 220 11.49 2.91 10.63
N GLY A 221 10.65 2.42 9.71
CA GLY A 221 9.32 1.93 10.05
C GLY A 221 9.35 0.77 11.05
N ILE A 222 10.20 -0.24 10.84
CA ILE A 222 10.38 -1.36 11.76
C ILE A 222 10.89 -0.87 13.12
N ALA A 223 11.91 -0.01 13.15
CA ALA A 223 12.47 0.53 14.39
C ALA A 223 11.44 1.32 15.20
N LEU A 224 10.64 2.17 14.54
CA LEU A 224 9.57 2.94 15.18
C LEU A 224 8.46 2.04 15.72
N GLY A 225 8.09 0.98 14.99
CA GLY A 225 7.10 0.00 15.44
C GLY A 225 7.58 -0.79 16.67
N SER A 226 8.85 -1.22 16.67
CA SER A 226 9.48 -1.88 17.81
C SER A 226 9.52 -0.97 19.03
N TRP A 227 9.88 0.31 18.84
CA TRP A 227 9.88 1.31 19.89
C TRP A 227 8.48 1.53 20.47
N TRP A 228 7.46 1.67 19.60
CA TRP A 228 6.06 1.82 20.02
C TRP A 228 5.58 0.61 20.81
N ALA A 229 5.79 -0.61 20.31
CA ALA A 229 5.42 -1.83 21.02
C ALA A 229 6.13 -1.97 22.37
N TYR A 230 7.37 -1.52 22.49
CA TYR A 230 8.17 -1.61 23.71
C TYR A 230 7.54 -0.84 24.89
N TYR A 231 7.11 0.39 24.68
CA TYR A 231 6.53 1.18 25.77
C TYR A 231 5.00 1.02 25.91
N GLU A 232 4.28 0.74 24.81
CA GLU A 232 2.82 0.68 24.82
C GLU A 232 2.30 -0.69 25.27
N LEU A 233 2.89 -1.78 24.80
CA LEU A 233 2.40 -3.12 25.07
C LEU A 233 2.96 -3.75 26.36
N GLY A 234 4.03 -3.19 26.92
CA GLY A 234 4.62 -3.65 28.17
C GLY A 234 5.18 -5.08 28.14
N TRP A 235 5.49 -5.61 26.97
CA TRP A 235 6.01 -6.98 26.83
C TRP A 235 7.45 -7.18 27.28
N GLY A 236 8.14 -6.12 27.72
CA GLY A 236 9.47 -6.20 28.32
C GLY A 236 10.64 -6.40 27.36
N GLY A 237 10.44 -6.29 26.07
CA GLY A 237 11.48 -6.45 25.05
C GLY A 237 11.28 -5.51 23.86
N TRP A 238 12.30 -5.45 22.99
CA TRP A 238 12.28 -4.62 21.78
C TRP A 238 11.72 -5.34 20.57
N TRP A 239 11.71 -6.67 20.53
CA TRP A 239 11.25 -7.52 19.42
C TRP A 239 10.57 -8.78 19.98
N PHE A 240 9.39 -9.09 19.49
CA PHE A 240 8.52 -10.13 20.07
C PHE A 240 8.22 -11.29 19.13
N TRP A 241 8.74 -11.25 17.91
CA TRP A 241 8.42 -12.23 16.87
C TRP A 241 6.91 -12.35 16.60
N ASP A 242 6.18 -11.26 16.80
CA ASP A 242 4.79 -11.20 16.38
C ASP A 242 4.69 -11.49 14.87
N PRO A 243 3.66 -12.22 14.40
CA PRO A 243 3.51 -12.52 12.98
C PRO A 243 3.55 -11.30 12.05
N VAL A 244 3.02 -10.16 12.49
CA VAL A 244 3.04 -8.91 11.71
C VAL A 244 4.42 -8.27 11.70
N GLU A 245 5.16 -8.32 12.81
CA GLU A 245 6.58 -7.91 12.85
C GLU A 245 7.39 -8.76 11.87
N SER A 246 7.23 -10.09 11.94
CA SER A 246 7.91 -11.03 11.05
C SER A 246 7.55 -10.80 9.58
N ALA A 247 6.30 -10.44 9.28
CA ALA A 247 5.85 -10.09 7.93
C ALA A 247 6.57 -8.85 7.39
N SER A 248 6.93 -7.89 8.25
CA SER A 248 7.73 -6.73 7.86
C SER A 248 9.21 -7.04 7.70
N PHE A 249 9.72 -7.95 8.50
CA PHE A 249 11.12 -8.33 8.51
C PHE A 249 11.55 -9.15 7.28
N MET A 250 10.66 -9.99 6.74
CA MET A 250 10.95 -10.78 5.54
C MET A 250 11.38 -9.93 4.32
N PRO A 251 10.61 -8.92 3.87
CA PRO A 251 11.02 -8.06 2.76
C PRO A 251 12.23 -7.20 3.11
N TRP A 252 12.43 -6.83 4.38
CA TRP A 252 13.62 -6.09 4.82
C TRP A 252 14.90 -6.91 4.65
N LEU A 253 14.91 -8.20 5.05
CA LEU A 253 16.04 -9.10 4.84
C LEU A 253 16.35 -9.25 3.35
N MET A 254 15.31 -9.46 2.53
CA MET A 254 15.48 -9.62 1.09
C MET A 254 15.94 -8.32 0.42
N ALA A 255 15.46 -7.16 0.88
CA ALA A 255 15.92 -5.86 0.41
C ALA A 255 17.40 -5.59 0.78
N THR A 256 17.85 -6.09 1.94
CA THR A 256 19.26 -6.04 2.33
C THR A 256 20.13 -6.86 1.37
N ALA A 257 19.72 -8.08 1.06
CA ALA A 257 20.41 -8.91 0.06
C ALA A 257 20.41 -8.26 -1.33
N LEU A 258 19.26 -7.68 -1.72
CA LEU A 258 19.11 -6.94 -2.97
C LEU A 258 20.05 -5.73 -3.03
N LEU A 259 20.18 -4.96 -1.96
CA LEU A 259 21.06 -3.80 -1.91
C LEU A 259 22.51 -4.18 -2.20
N HIS A 260 23.00 -5.26 -1.61
CA HIS A 260 24.35 -5.79 -1.90
C HIS A 260 24.49 -6.27 -3.35
N SER A 261 23.50 -6.99 -3.87
CA SER A 261 23.49 -7.44 -5.26
C SER A 261 23.49 -6.28 -6.25
N VAL A 262 22.66 -5.26 -6.01
CA VAL A 262 22.60 -4.04 -6.85
C VAL A 262 23.94 -3.30 -6.85
N ILE A 263 24.60 -3.16 -5.70
CA ILE A 263 25.92 -2.52 -5.61
C ILE A 263 26.94 -3.31 -6.45
N ALA A 264 27.01 -4.63 -6.29
CA ALA A 264 27.93 -5.48 -7.04
C ALA A 264 27.65 -5.43 -8.56
N THR A 265 26.39 -5.43 -8.95
CA THR A 265 25.99 -5.31 -10.37
C THR A 265 26.31 -3.92 -10.93
N SER A 266 26.06 -2.86 -10.17
CA SER A 266 26.30 -1.49 -10.63
C SER A 266 27.80 -1.16 -10.80
N GLU A 267 28.67 -1.75 -9.98
CA GLU A 267 30.11 -1.49 -10.03
C GLU A 267 30.85 -2.45 -10.93
N LYS A 268 30.59 -3.76 -10.80
CA LYS A 268 31.35 -4.82 -11.44
C LYS A 268 30.61 -5.52 -12.60
N GLY A 269 29.31 -5.28 -12.78
CA GLY A 269 28.51 -5.97 -13.80
C GLY A 269 28.23 -7.44 -13.52
N ILE A 270 28.46 -7.90 -12.27
CA ILE A 270 28.23 -9.29 -11.82
C ILE A 270 26.85 -9.40 -11.14
N PHE A 271 26.34 -10.63 -10.98
CA PHE A 271 25.07 -10.95 -10.31
C PHE A 271 23.80 -10.35 -10.95
N LYS A 272 23.80 -10.06 -12.24
CA LYS A 272 22.65 -9.47 -12.97
C LYS A 272 21.34 -10.24 -12.73
N SER A 273 21.35 -11.57 -12.93
CA SER A 273 20.17 -12.42 -12.74
C SER A 273 19.70 -12.45 -11.29
N TRP A 274 20.64 -12.46 -10.34
CA TRP A 274 20.31 -12.36 -8.90
C TRP A 274 19.67 -11.03 -8.55
N THR A 275 20.15 -9.94 -9.11
CA THR A 275 19.55 -8.61 -8.88
C THR A 275 18.10 -8.56 -9.36
N ILE A 276 17.79 -9.12 -10.53
CA ILE A 276 16.42 -9.22 -11.03
C ILE A 276 15.57 -10.10 -10.11
N LEU A 277 16.07 -11.30 -9.77
CA LEU A 277 15.35 -12.25 -8.95
C LEU A 277 15.04 -11.69 -7.56
N LEU A 278 16.03 -11.11 -6.89
CA LEU A 278 15.86 -10.48 -5.57
C LEU A 278 14.90 -9.28 -5.64
N SER A 279 14.93 -8.50 -6.72
CA SER A 279 13.99 -7.39 -6.93
C SER A 279 12.53 -7.88 -6.98
N ILE A 280 12.28 -8.99 -7.68
CA ILE A 280 10.95 -9.60 -7.76
C ILE A 280 10.54 -10.17 -6.39
N PHE A 281 11.41 -10.95 -5.75
CA PHE A 281 11.10 -11.57 -4.45
C PHE A 281 10.86 -10.54 -3.34
N THR A 282 11.63 -9.46 -3.30
CA THR A 282 11.49 -8.45 -2.25
C THR A 282 10.09 -7.84 -2.20
N PHE A 283 9.55 -7.44 -3.34
CA PHE A 283 8.18 -6.92 -3.38
C PHE A 283 7.12 -8.02 -3.26
N SER A 284 7.37 -9.22 -3.79
CA SER A 284 6.46 -10.35 -3.59
C SER A 284 6.30 -10.70 -2.11
N LEU A 285 7.37 -10.61 -1.31
CA LEU A 285 7.29 -10.78 0.15
C LEU A 285 6.54 -9.62 0.84
N SER A 286 6.67 -8.38 0.33
CA SER A 286 5.84 -7.26 0.81
C SER A 286 4.36 -7.52 0.56
N LEU A 287 3.99 -8.04 -0.62
CA LEU A 287 2.61 -8.43 -0.94
C LEU A 287 2.13 -9.58 -0.06
N LEU A 288 2.95 -10.60 0.12
CA LEU A 288 2.64 -11.74 1.01
C LEU A 288 2.43 -11.26 2.44
N GLY A 289 3.32 -10.41 2.97
CA GLY A 289 3.18 -9.82 4.31
C GLY A 289 1.89 -9.02 4.44
N THR A 290 1.57 -8.18 3.47
CA THR A 290 0.32 -7.42 3.42
C THR A 290 -0.91 -8.33 3.41
N PHE A 291 -0.86 -9.42 2.62
CA PHE A 291 -1.91 -10.43 2.59
C PHE A 291 -2.09 -11.08 3.97
N LEU A 292 -1.01 -11.58 4.57
CA LEU A 292 -1.06 -12.26 5.87
C LEU A 292 -1.66 -11.38 6.97
N VAL A 293 -1.26 -10.11 7.03
CA VAL A 293 -1.76 -9.14 8.03
C VAL A 293 -3.23 -8.80 7.85
N ARG A 294 -3.72 -8.75 6.60
CA ARG A 294 -5.06 -8.24 6.27
C ARG A 294 -6.11 -9.31 6.03
N SER A 295 -5.69 -10.57 5.82
CA SER A 295 -6.61 -11.69 5.58
C SER A 295 -7.30 -12.22 6.84
N GLY A 296 -6.87 -11.77 8.03
CA GLY A 296 -7.36 -12.32 9.31
C GLY A 296 -6.89 -13.76 9.60
N ILE A 297 -5.94 -14.28 8.81
CA ILE A 297 -5.34 -15.62 9.06
C ILE A 297 -4.46 -15.61 10.30
N LEU A 298 -3.78 -14.49 10.56
CA LEU A 298 -2.86 -14.35 11.69
C LEU A 298 -3.57 -13.76 12.91
N ILE A 299 -3.30 -14.35 14.06
CA ILE A 299 -3.67 -13.77 15.36
C ILE A 299 -2.53 -12.89 15.82
N SER A 300 -2.76 -11.58 15.85
CA SER A 300 -1.80 -10.58 16.27
C SER A 300 -2.53 -9.36 16.83
N VAL A 301 -1.90 -8.64 17.74
CA VAL A 301 -2.41 -7.33 18.21
C VAL A 301 -2.43 -6.27 17.09
N HIS A 302 -1.66 -6.48 16.04
CA HIS A 302 -1.60 -5.63 14.85
C HIS A 302 -2.55 -6.08 13.73
N SER A 303 -3.25 -7.23 13.88
CA SER A 303 -4.15 -7.73 12.85
C SER A 303 -5.45 -6.93 12.85
N PHE A 304 -5.95 -6.65 11.64
CA PHE A 304 -7.29 -6.09 11.49
C PHE A 304 -8.35 -7.15 11.77
N ALA A 305 -9.56 -6.70 12.16
CA ALA A 305 -10.68 -7.61 12.41
C ALA A 305 -10.91 -8.57 11.23
N ASN A 306 -11.23 -9.81 11.55
CA ASN A 306 -11.43 -10.85 10.56
C ASN A 306 -12.70 -10.55 9.72
N ASP A 307 -12.53 -10.35 8.41
CA ASP A 307 -13.61 -10.17 7.46
C ASP A 307 -13.46 -11.18 6.31
N PRO A 308 -14.39 -12.16 6.23
CA PRO A 308 -14.33 -13.20 5.20
C PRO A 308 -14.39 -12.65 3.76
N SER A 309 -15.03 -11.52 3.52
CA SER A 309 -15.13 -10.92 2.18
C SER A 309 -13.77 -10.43 1.66
N ARG A 310 -12.92 -9.96 2.56
CA ARG A 310 -11.54 -9.53 2.26
C ARG A 310 -10.62 -10.70 1.95
N GLY A 311 -10.82 -11.82 2.65
CA GLY A 311 -10.10 -13.07 2.38
C GLY A 311 -10.47 -13.67 1.02
N CYS A 312 -11.72 -13.60 0.62
CA CYS A 312 -12.22 -14.22 -0.60
C CYS A 312 -11.63 -13.63 -1.89
N LEU A 313 -11.37 -12.32 -1.93
CA LEU A 313 -10.73 -11.67 -3.08
C LEU A 313 -9.23 -12.04 -3.21
N LEU A 314 -8.60 -12.38 -2.09
CA LEU A 314 -7.19 -12.79 -2.01
C LEU A 314 -7.03 -14.32 -2.03
N TYR A 315 -8.13 -15.07 -1.86
CA TYR A 315 -8.14 -16.53 -1.73
C TYR A 315 -9.23 -17.13 -2.63
N THR A 316 -8.85 -17.72 -3.74
CA THR A 316 -9.78 -18.37 -4.68
C THR A 316 -10.24 -19.76 -4.23
N SER A 317 -9.95 -20.17 -3.00
CA SER A 317 -10.29 -21.51 -2.50
C SER A 317 -11.11 -21.43 -1.19
N PRO A 318 -12.29 -22.06 -1.09
CA PRO A 318 -13.06 -22.06 0.16
C PRO A 318 -12.28 -22.81 1.25
N SER A 319 -12.06 -22.13 2.39
CA SER A 319 -11.41 -22.75 3.55
C SER A 319 -12.25 -23.88 4.11
N PRO A 320 -11.67 -25.04 4.46
CA PRO A 320 -12.39 -26.13 5.15
C PRO A 320 -13.01 -25.71 6.49
N ARG A 321 -12.59 -24.59 7.07
CA ARG A 321 -13.14 -24.07 8.34
C ARG A 321 -14.55 -23.49 8.22
N ASP A 322 -14.97 -23.02 7.05
CA ASP A 322 -16.31 -22.44 6.87
C ASP A 322 -17.43 -23.49 6.98
N ARG A 323 -17.10 -24.79 6.87
CA ARG A 323 -18.03 -25.91 7.08
C ARG A 323 -18.26 -26.27 8.55
N TYR A 324 -17.38 -25.86 9.48
CA TYR A 324 -17.50 -26.22 10.90
C TYR A 324 -18.36 -25.23 11.71
N ILE A 325 -18.42 -23.97 11.30
CA ILE A 325 -19.18 -22.93 12.04
C ILE A 325 -20.70 -23.08 11.79
N SER A 326 -21.11 -23.63 10.65
CA SER A 326 -22.53 -23.86 10.31
C SER A 326 -23.14 -25.11 10.98
N ARG A 327 -22.39 -25.84 11.79
CA ARG A 327 -22.84 -27.09 12.43
C ARG A 327 -22.79 -27.08 13.96
N MET A 328 -22.64 -25.91 14.61
CA MET A 328 -22.89 -25.88 16.06
C MET A 328 -24.40 -25.78 16.31
N PRO A 329 -25.02 -26.79 16.97
CA PRO A 329 -26.41 -26.65 17.36
C PRO A 329 -26.53 -25.58 18.41
N SER A 330 -27.48 -24.64 18.22
CA SER A 330 -27.96 -23.78 19.26
C SER A 330 -28.56 -24.63 20.36
N SER A 331 -27.84 -24.88 21.42
CA SER A 331 -28.38 -25.54 22.61
C SER A 331 -28.06 -24.75 23.85
N ALA A 332 -29.16 -24.18 24.36
CA ALA A 332 -29.50 -23.86 25.74
C ALA A 332 -28.57 -22.87 26.47
#